data_44a625780d0f8d86c4c8432b368c2113
#
_entry.id   44a625780d0f8d86c4c8432b368c2113
#
_cell.length_a   1.000
_cell.length_b   1.000
_cell.length_c   1.000
_cell.angle_alpha   90.00
_cell.angle_beta   90.00
_cell.angle_gamma   90.00
#
_symmetry.space_group_name_H-M   'P 1'
#
loop_
_entity.id
_entity.type
_entity.pdbx_description
1 polymer ?
#
loop_
_entity_poly.entity_id
_entity_poly.type
_entity_poly.pdbx_seq_one_letter_code
_entity_poly.pdbx_strand_id
1 'polypeptide(L)'
;MVDGDARAELLSADWNGEWMRLQAARRRADDSFEWDKRARHFRPLETAPYARDFMKLLALKPSESVLDMGCGAGSIAIPLAQAGHPVIAADFSPSMLGTLDAGIEYYGLEDRITPLELAWDDVAFASRSVTTTNLKGALTKLDRTARRRCAVTMVANSSPRYDLHLMNAIGASITCSNGFVYAFNILIQMGALPQVTYFESPRRDTFDSLEAGVADFSRMLEHGNEDKIDRLRDYIAQHMIENPHAGEPGSKGVPQGRYMLDHVRKVRWAFIAWEPVSSGRP
;
A
#
# COMPACT_ATOMS: atom_id res chain seq x y z
N MET A 1 31.42 -8.14 -27.01
CA MET A 1 30.23 -7.63 -27.68
C MET A 1 29.06 -8.15 -26.88
N VAL A 2 28.46 -7.28 -26.03
CA VAL A 2 27.26 -7.63 -25.26
C VAL A 2 26.09 -7.44 -26.20
N ASP A 3 25.33 -8.51 -26.37
CA ASP A 3 24.21 -8.65 -27.27
C ASP A 3 23.28 -7.42 -27.24
N GLY A 4 23.28 -6.67 -28.34
CA GLY A 4 22.34 -5.55 -28.53
C GLY A 4 20.86 -5.98 -28.55
N ASP A 5 20.63 -7.27 -28.77
CA ASP A 5 19.30 -7.88 -28.86
C ASP A 5 18.60 -8.00 -27.51
N ALA A 6 19.30 -8.38 -26.45
CA ALA A 6 18.71 -8.53 -25.11
C ALA A 6 18.24 -7.19 -24.50
N ARG A 7 18.88 -6.07 -24.85
CA ARG A 7 18.44 -4.72 -24.43
C ARG A 7 17.17 -4.27 -25.16
N ALA A 8 17.05 -4.62 -26.44
CA ALA A 8 15.86 -4.32 -27.23
C ALA A 8 14.64 -5.11 -26.72
N GLU A 9 14.81 -6.36 -26.32
CA GLU A 9 13.74 -7.19 -25.77
C GLU A 9 13.14 -6.64 -24.47
N LEU A 10 13.97 -6.21 -23.51
CA LEU A 10 13.50 -5.65 -22.25
C LEU A 10 12.71 -4.33 -22.41
N LEU A 11 13.14 -3.48 -23.36
CA LEU A 11 12.46 -2.21 -23.62
C LEU A 11 11.21 -2.39 -24.48
N SER A 12 11.11 -3.46 -25.27
CA SER A 12 9.95 -3.80 -26.10
C SER A 12 8.93 -4.70 -25.41
N ALA A 13 9.25 -5.26 -24.24
CA ALA A 13 8.33 -6.12 -23.50
C ALA A 13 7.04 -5.39 -23.12
N ASP A 14 5.89 -6.06 -23.27
CA ASP A 14 4.59 -5.51 -22.89
C ASP A 14 4.35 -5.63 -21.38
N TRP A 15 5.08 -4.85 -20.59
CA TRP A 15 4.97 -4.84 -19.12
C TRP A 15 3.55 -4.55 -18.62
N ASN A 16 2.81 -3.68 -19.30
CA ASN A 16 1.44 -3.39 -18.91
C ASN A 16 0.49 -4.54 -19.24
N GLY A 17 0.65 -5.19 -20.37
CA GLY A 17 -0.13 -6.39 -20.71
C GLY A 17 0.16 -7.54 -19.76
N GLU A 18 1.41 -7.77 -19.39
CA GLU A 18 1.77 -8.75 -18.35
C GLU A 18 1.12 -8.42 -17.00
N TRP A 19 1.15 -7.15 -16.58
CA TRP A 19 0.46 -6.71 -15.39
C TRP A 19 -1.04 -6.96 -15.44
N MET A 20 -1.70 -6.62 -16.56
CA MET A 20 -3.13 -6.84 -16.74
C MET A 20 -3.48 -8.33 -16.65
N ARG A 21 -2.69 -9.22 -17.27
CA ARG A 21 -2.85 -10.68 -17.16
C ARG A 21 -2.71 -11.15 -15.70
N LEU A 22 -1.73 -10.64 -15.00
CA LEU A 22 -1.51 -10.95 -13.58
C LEU A 22 -2.69 -10.50 -12.70
N GLN A 23 -3.25 -9.30 -12.93
CA GLN A 23 -4.42 -8.83 -12.18
C GLN A 23 -5.67 -9.66 -12.50
N ALA A 24 -5.90 -10.01 -13.75
CA ALA A 24 -7.01 -10.85 -14.16
C ALA A 24 -6.95 -12.25 -13.51
N ALA A 25 -5.75 -12.85 -13.43
CA ALA A 25 -5.55 -14.14 -12.76
C ALA A 25 -5.82 -14.07 -11.24
N ARG A 26 -5.62 -12.92 -10.61
CA ARG A 26 -5.88 -12.70 -9.18
C ARG A 26 -7.36 -12.60 -8.81
N ARG A 27 -8.27 -12.55 -9.77
CA ARG A 27 -9.73 -12.45 -9.61
C ARG A 27 -10.17 -11.41 -8.54
N ARG A 28 -9.48 -10.29 -8.46
CA ARG A 28 -9.87 -9.20 -7.57
C ARG A 28 -10.75 -8.24 -8.32
N ALA A 29 -11.98 -8.07 -7.85
CA ALA A 29 -12.77 -6.91 -8.19
C ALA A 29 -12.08 -5.67 -7.59
N ASP A 30 -11.64 -4.78 -8.47
CA ASP A 30 -11.13 -3.45 -8.11
C ASP A 30 -12.34 -2.50 -8.16
N ASP A 31 -13.35 -2.82 -7.32
CA ASP A 31 -14.60 -2.07 -7.26
C ASP A 31 -14.76 -1.35 -5.91
N SER A 32 -15.53 -0.27 -5.92
CA SER A 32 -15.80 0.56 -4.75
C SER A 32 -16.50 -0.24 -3.64
N PHE A 33 -17.35 -1.21 -3.99
CA PHE A 33 -18.14 -1.99 -3.05
C PHE A 33 -17.29 -2.79 -2.06
N GLU A 34 -16.20 -3.41 -2.53
CA GLU A 34 -15.28 -4.13 -1.65
C GLU A 34 -14.49 -3.19 -0.72
N TRP A 35 -14.19 -1.97 -1.19
CA TRP A 35 -13.54 -0.96 -0.37
C TRP A 35 -14.51 -0.30 0.60
N ASP A 36 -15.77 -0.08 0.21
CA ASP A 36 -16.84 0.40 1.08
C ASP A 36 -17.09 -0.53 2.27
N LYS A 37 -17.08 -1.85 2.04
CA LYS A 37 -17.14 -2.83 3.14
C LYS A 37 -15.97 -2.70 4.11
N ARG A 38 -14.78 -2.39 3.59
CA ARG A 38 -13.56 -2.27 4.40
C ARG A 38 -13.49 -0.95 5.15
N ALA A 39 -14.10 0.11 4.63
CA ALA A 39 -14.10 1.45 5.24
C ALA A 39 -14.59 1.41 6.70
N ARG A 40 -15.54 0.54 7.03
CA ARG A 40 -16.08 0.35 8.39
C ARG A 40 -15.02 -0.01 9.44
N HIS A 41 -13.88 -0.54 9.00
CA HIS A 41 -12.77 -0.94 9.86
C HIS A 41 -11.62 0.08 9.88
N PHE A 42 -11.77 1.20 9.19
CA PHE A 42 -10.80 2.27 9.21
C PHE A 42 -11.30 3.40 10.11
N ARG A 43 -10.42 3.88 10.98
CA ARG A 43 -10.61 5.12 11.72
C ARG A 43 -9.40 6.00 11.52
N PRO A 44 -9.57 7.33 11.42
CA PRO A 44 -8.45 8.26 11.27
C PRO A 44 -7.76 8.43 12.64
N LEU A 45 -6.98 7.44 13.06
CA LEU A 45 -6.25 7.49 14.32
C LEU A 45 -4.77 7.22 14.06
N GLU A 46 -3.95 8.14 14.54
CA GLU A 46 -2.48 8.12 14.63
C GLU A 46 -1.69 7.87 13.34
N THR A 47 -0.59 8.62 13.20
CA THR A 47 0.37 8.46 12.11
C THR A 47 1.05 7.09 12.21
N ALA A 48 0.59 6.14 11.43
CA ALA A 48 1.21 4.81 11.35
C ALA A 48 2.71 4.93 11.02
N PRO A 49 3.58 4.03 11.51
CA PRO A 49 5.01 4.02 11.17
C PRO A 49 5.27 4.09 9.66
N TYR A 50 4.45 3.38 8.88
CA TYR A 50 4.46 3.44 7.42
C TYR A 50 4.33 4.87 6.88
N ALA A 51 3.37 5.65 7.39
CA ALA A 51 3.12 7.01 6.91
C ALA A 51 4.33 7.92 7.16
N ARG A 52 4.98 7.80 8.32
CA ARG A 52 6.19 8.56 8.65
C ARG A 52 7.34 8.27 7.67
N ASP A 53 7.59 7.01 7.37
CA ASP A 53 8.67 6.62 6.47
C ASP A 53 8.36 7.04 5.02
N PHE A 54 7.10 6.90 4.61
CA PHE A 54 6.64 7.37 3.31
C PHE A 54 6.82 8.89 3.16
N MET A 55 6.39 9.68 4.15
CA MET A 55 6.52 11.15 4.12
C MET A 55 7.98 11.60 4.04
N LYS A 56 8.90 10.95 4.78
CA LYS A 56 10.34 11.21 4.67
C LYS A 56 10.86 10.99 3.24
N LEU A 57 10.43 9.90 2.60
CA LEU A 57 10.86 9.56 1.24
C LEU A 57 10.25 10.47 0.18
N LEU A 58 9.06 11.04 0.41
CA LEU A 58 8.48 12.06 -0.47
C LEU A 58 9.37 13.30 -0.59
N ALA A 59 10.13 13.62 0.45
CA ALA A 59 11.06 14.75 0.49
C ALA A 59 10.38 16.07 0.04
N LEU A 60 9.23 16.37 0.65
CA LEU A 60 8.46 17.58 0.37
C LEU A 60 9.21 18.83 0.81
N LYS A 61 9.12 19.88 0.01
CA LYS A 61 9.54 21.21 0.39
C LYS A 61 8.42 21.90 1.18
N PRO A 62 8.72 22.89 2.03
CA PRO A 62 7.70 23.62 2.77
C PRO A 62 6.58 24.13 1.85
N SER A 63 5.34 23.93 2.26
CA SER A 63 4.12 24.40 1.58
C SER A 63 3.87 23.86 0.16
N GLU A 64 4.59 22.82 -0.27
CA GLU A 64 4.24 22.13 -1.53
C GLU A 64 2.85 21.51 -1.41
N SER A 65 2.04 21.69 -2.45
CA SER A 65 0.75 21.03 -2.57
C SER A 65 0.91 19.57 -2.98
N VAL A 66 0.00 18.72 -2.53
CA VAL A 66 0.11 17.27 -2.68
C VAL A 66 -1.20 16.69 -3.19
N LEU A 67 -1.13 15.82 -4.18
CA LEU A 67 -2.24 14.97 -4.60
C LEU A 67 -2.02 13.54 -4.07
N ASP A 68 -2.93 13.09 -3.21
CA ASP A 68 -3.00 11.71 -2.70
C ASP A 68 -4.04 10.92 -3.51
N MET A 69 -3.60 10.06 -4.41
CA MET A 69 -4.45 9.22 -5.25
C MET A 69 -4.74 7.88 -4.59
N GLY A 70 -6.02 7.59 -4.31
CA GLY A 70 -6.42 6.44 -3.50
C GLY A 70 -6.11 6.69 -2.03
N CYS A 71 -6.52 7.84 -1.53
CA CYS A 71 -6.19 8.32 -0.18
C CYS A 71 -6.83 7.47 0.93
N GLY A 72 -7.88 6.69 0.60
CA GLY A 72 -8.64 5.91 1.56
C GLY A 72 -9.18 6.81 2.69
N ALA A 73 -9.01 6.37 3.92
CA ALA A 73 -9.40 7.13 5.13
C ALA A 73 -8.36 8.21 5.54
N GLY A 74 -7.44 8.61 4.65
CA GLY A 74 -6.52 9.71 4.89
C GLY A 74 -5.26 9.35 5.69
N SER A 75 -4.82 8.09 5.68
CA SER A 75 -3.65 7.65 6.47
C SER A 75 -2.33 8.38 6.12
N ILE A 76 -2.25 9.01 4.96
CA ILE A 76 -1.14 9.87 4.53
C ILE A 76 -1.60 11.33 4.43
N ALA A 77 -2.78 11.57 3.86
CA ALA A 77 -3.33 12.91 3.67
C ALA A 77 -3.42 13.72 4.98
N ILE A 78 -3.95 13.12 6.05
CA ILE A 78 -4.09 13.77 7.36
C ILE A 78 -2.73 14.18 7.94
N PRO A 79 -1.73 13.30 8.09
CA PRO A 79 -0.41 13.69 8.58
C PRO A 79 0.28 14.76 7.73
N LEU A 80 0.12 14.73 6.42
CA LEU A 80 0.66 15.77 5.52
C LEU A 80 0.02 17.12 5.78
N ALA A 81 -1.30 17.17 5.92
CA ALA A 81 -2.02 18.40 6.23
C ALA A 81 -1.65 18.95 7.61
N GLN A 82 -1.48 18.07 8.62
CA GLN A 82 -0.96 18.45 9.94
C GLN A 82 0.46 19.02 9.88
N ALA A 83 1.29 18.55 8.94
CA ALA A 83 2.62 19.10 8.66
C ALA A 83 2.58 20.42 7.87
N GLY A 84 1.40 20.93 7.50
CA GLY A 84 1.20 22.22 6.86
C GLY A 84 1.12 22.19 5.33
N HIS A 85 1.05 21.02 4.72
CA HIS A 85 0.89 20.87 3.28
C HIS A 85 -0.59 20.96 2.87
N PRO A 86 -0.94 21.73 1.82
CA PRO A 86 -2.23 21.60 1.16
C PRO A 86 -2.34 20.24 0.48
N VAL A 87 -3.41 19.50 0.74
CA VAL A 87 -3.61 18.16 0.20
C VAL A 87 -4.91 18.07 -0.58
N ILE A 88 -4.83 17.60 -1.82
CA ILE A 88 -5.99 17.11 -2.55
C ILE A 88 -6.02 15.60 -2.38
N ALA A 89 -7.12 15.08 -1.81
CA ALA A 89 -7.28 13.68 -1.48
C ALA A 89 -8.36 13.07 -2.37
N ALA A 90 -7.99 12.13 -3.23
CA ALA A 90 -8.91 11.48 -4.16
C ALA A 90 -9.03 9.99 -3.88
N ASP A 91 -10.25 9.50 -3.75
CA ASP A 91 -10.55 8.06 -3.67
C ASP A 91 -11.83 7.76 -4.43
N PHE A 92 -11.96 6.53 -4.93
CA PHE A 92 -13.15 6.09 -5.66
C PHE A 92 -14.22 5.44 -4.76
N SER A 93 -13.91 5.23 -3.47
CA SER A 93 -14.83 4.68 -2.47
C SER A 93 -15.48 5.82 -1.68
N PRO A 94 -16.80 6.06 -1.84
CA PRO A 94 -17.51 7.08 -1.06
C PRO A 94 -17.43 6.84 0.45
N SER A 95 -17.44 5.58 0.89
CA SER A 95 -17.33 5.24 2.30
C SER A 95 -15.93 5.53 2.86
N MET A 96 -14.87 5.40 2.05
CA MET A 96 -13.51 5.82 2.43
C MET A 96 -13.43 7.33 2.58
N LEU A 97 -13.99 8.07 1.62
CA LEU A 97 -14.04 9.54 1.68
C LEU A 97 -14.87 10.03 2.88
N GLY A 98 -16.01 9.41 3.19
CA GLY A 98 -16.77 9.73 4.39
C GLY A 98 -16.00 9.48 5.70
N THR A 99 -15.10 8.48 5.73
CA THR A 99 -14.18 8.27 6.85
C THR A 99 -13.08 9.33 6.90
N LEU A 100 -12.59 9.78 5.75
CA LEU A 100 -11.65 10.88 5.64
C LEU A 100 -12.29 12.19 6.12
N ASP A 101 -13.53 12.50 5.70
CA ASP A 101 -14.25 13.71 6.10
C ASP A 101 -14.41 13.79 7.62
N ALA A 102 -14.78 12.69 8.27
CA ALA A 102 -14.82 12.62 9.72
C ALA A 102 -13.45 12.87 10.37
N GLY A 103 -12.36 12.45 9.73
CA GLY A 103 -11.00 12.74 10.17
C GLY A 103 -10.62 14.20 9.97
N ILE A 104 -11.01 14.82 8.86
CA ILE A 104 -10.79 16.24 8.57
C ILE A 104 -11.46 17.09 9.67
N GLU A 105 -12.73 16.83 9.96
CA GLU A 105 -13.48 17.53 11.02
C GLU A 105 -12.83 17.31 12.39
N TYR A 106 -12.47 16.08 12.74
CA TYR A 106 -11.88 15.76 14.04
C TYR A 106 -10.55 16.49 14.30
N TYR A 107 -9.74 16.68 13.26
CA TYR A 107 -8.43 17.34 13.38
C TYR A 107 -8.45 18.83 12.99
N GLY A 108 -9.58 19.40 12.56
CA GLY A 108 -9.69 20.79 12.12
C GLY A 108 -8.85 21.09 10.89
N LEU A 109 -8.96 20.26 9.84
CA LEU A 109 -8.12 20.32 8.63
C LEU A 109 -8.91 20.72 7.38
N GLU A 110 -10.09 21.31 7.51
CA GLU A 110 -10.99 21.70 6.43
C GLU A 110 -10.32 22.68 5.43
N ASP A 111 -9.45 23.55 5.93
CA ASP A 111 -8.67 24.50 5.12
C ASP A 111 -7.42 23.87 4.47
N ARG A 112 -7.12 22.61 4.74
CA ARG A 112 -5.90 21.94 4.35
C ARG A 112 -6.11 20.75 3.43
N ILE A 113 -7.24 20.05 3.58
CA ILE A 113 -7.57 18.89 2.76
C ILE A 113 -8.81 19.20 1.93
N THR A 114 -8.67 19.06 0.61
CA THR A 114 -9.78 19.14 -0.34
C THR A 114 -10.05 17.76 -0.90
N PRO A 115 -11.18 17.12 -0.56
CA PRO A 115 -11.58 15.88 -1.21
C PRO A 115 -12.01 16.14 -2.65
N LEU A 116 -11.55 15.34 -3.61
CA LEU A 116 -12.17 15.08 -4.93
C LEU A 116 -11.88 15.93 -6.18
N GLU A 117 -11.13 16.99 -6.23
CA GLU A 117 -10.84 17.58 -7.54
C GLU A 117 -9.41 17.32 -8.00
N LEU A 118 -9.25 16.80 -9.26
CA LEU A 118 -7.94 16.62 -9.89
C LEU A 118 -7.42 17.99 -10.34
N ALA A 119 -6.49 18.55 -9.56
CA ALA A 119 -5.75 19.77 -9.92
C ALA A 119 -4.28 19.43 -10.24
N TRP A 120 -3.56 20.42 -10.77
CA TRP A 120 -2.12 20.34 -10.97
C TRP A 120 -1.40 20.67 -9.66
N ASP A 121 -0.79 19.67 -9.05
CA ASP A 121 -0.08 19.80 -7.78
C ASP A 121 1.43 19.65 -7.95
N ASP A 122 2.20 20.19 -7.00
CA ASP A 122 3.66 20.12 -7.04
C ASP A 122 4.15 18.67 -6.91
N VAL A 123 3.47 17.87 -6.12
CA VAL A 123 3.77 16.44 -5.92
C VAL A 123 2.50 15.62 -6.01
N ALA A 124 2.54 14.57 -6.81
CA ALA A 124 1.46 13.58 -6.89
C ALA A 124 1.98 12.21 -6.46
N PHE A 125 1.23 11.53 -5.62
CA PHE A 125 1.57 10.17 -5.22
C PHE A 125 0.36 9.25 -5.14
N ALA A 126 0.64 7.94 -5.16
CA ALA A 126 -0.34 6.91 -4.87
C ALA A 126 0.30 5.85 -3.96
N SER A 127 -0.13 5.83 -2.71
CA SER A 127 0.43 4.94 -1.70
C SER A 127 -0.43 3.70 -1.52
N ARG A 128 0.09 2.54 -1.95
CA ARG A 128 -0.58 1.23 -1.88
C ARG A 128 -1.88 1.12 -2.69
N SER A 129 -2.15 2.07 -3.58
CA SER A 129 -3.40 2.21 -4.34
C SER A 129 -3.25 1.98 -5.85
N VAL A 130 -2.02 1.79 -6.38
CA VAL A 130 -1.78 1.58 -7.83
C VAL A 130 -1.94 0.13 -8.30
N THR A 131 -2.53 -0.75 -7.51
CA THR A 131 -2.84 -2.13 -7.93
C THR A 131 -4.08 -2.20 -8.81
N THR A 132 -4.24 -1.25 -9.72
CA THR A 132 -5.33 -1.16 -10.68
C THR A 132 -5.11 -2.14 -11.85
N THR A 133 -6.14 -2.40 -12.63
CA THR A 133 -6.05 -3.27 -13.82
C THR A 133 -5.10 -2.69 -14.86
N ASN A 134 -5.11 -1.35 -15.05
CA ASN A 134 -4.25 -0.65 -16.01
C ASN A 134 -3.20 0.20 -15.31
N LEU A 135 -2.08 -0.43 -14.95
CA LEU A 135 -0.99 0.24 -14.24
C LEU A 135 -0.36 1.40 -15.03
N LYS A 136 -0.15 1.20 -16.34
CA LYS A 136 0.40 2.26 -17.22
C LYS A 136 -0.50 3.47 -17.24
N GLY A 137 -1.81 3.29 -17.33
CA GLY A 137 -2.78 4.37 -17.29
C GLY A 137 -2.73 5.16 -15.96
N ALA A 138 -2.59 4.47 -14.83
CA ALA A 138 -2.46 5.09 -13.52
C ALA A 138 -1.15 5.90 -13.41
N LEU A 139 -0.01 5.31 -13.78
CA LEU A 139 1.29 5.99 -13.75
C LEU A 139 1.33 7.21 -14.69
N THR A 140 0.71 7.10 -15.88
CA THR A 140 0.61 8.23 -16.82
C THR A 140 -0.23 9.38 -16.25
N LYS A 141 -1.30 9.08 -15.51
CA LYS A 141 -2.10 10.13 -14.85
C LYS A 141 -1.29 10.86 -13.78
N LEU A 142 -0.58 10.13 -12.91
CA LEU A 142 0.30 10.72 -11.91
C LEU A 142 1.37 11.61 -12.57
N ASP A 143 2.03 11.09 -13.63
CA ASP A 143 3.08 11.81 -14.36
C ASP A 143 2.58 13.12 -14.95
N ARG A 144 1.36 13.15 -15.47
CA ARG A 144 0.76 14.35 -16.06
C ARG A 144 0.24 15.36 -15.05
N THR A 145 -0.01 14.92 -13.83
CA THR A 145 -0.60 15.77 -12.79
C THR A 145 0.48 16.52 -12.00
N ALA A 146 1.58 15.88 -11.67
CA ALA A 146 2.64 16.48 -10.87
C ALA A 146 3.50 17.44 -11.70
N ARG A 147 3.96 18.51 -11.05
CA ARG A 147 4.91 19.45 -11.64
C ARG A 147 6.36 19.08 -11.37
N ARG A 148 6.65 18.52 -10.20
CA ARG A 148 8.01 18.27 -9.73
C ARG A 148 8.33 16.81 -9.46
N ARG A 149 7.45 16.10 -8.78
CA ARG A 149 7.75 14.75 -8.30
C ARG A 149 6.51 13.89 -8.24
N CYS A 150 6.67 12.67 -8.71
CA CYS A 150 5.69 11.59 -8.55
C CYS A 150 6.26 10.52 -7.62
N ALA A 151 5.38 9.84 -6.91
CA ALA A 151 5.77 8.67 -6.13
C ALA A 151 4.65 7.62 -6.07
N VAL A 152 5.05 6.35 -6.02
CA VAL A 152 4.13 5.25 -5.72
C VAL A 152 4.77 4.29 -4.73
N THR A 153 3.97 3.58 -3.94
CA THR A 153 4.46 2.44 -3.19
C THR A 153 3.76 1.17 -3.60
N MET A 154 4.56 0.16 -3.80
CA MET A 154 4.13 -1.19 -4.13
C MET A 154 4.83 -2.21 -3.25
N VAL A 155 4.26 -3.39 -3.15
CA VAL A 155 4.85 -4.48 -2.37
C VAL A 155 6.12 -4.97 -3.03
N ALA A 156 7.14 -5.20 -2.22
CA ALA A 156 8.37 -5.86 -2.63
C ALA A 156 8.51 -7.20 -1.90
N ASN A 157 8.77 -8.25 -2.66
CA ASN A 157 9.06 -9.62 -2.24
C ASN A 157 7.88 -10.44 -1.70
N SER A 158 6.92 -9.84 -1.00
CA SER A 158 5.76 -10.61 -0.49
C SER A 158 4.51 -9.75 -0.44
N SER A 159 3.35 -10.39 -0.50
CA SER A 159 2.10 -9.68 -0.26
C SER A 159 2.01 -9.24 1.22
N PRO A 160 1.47 -8.05 1.53
CA PRO A 160 1.18 -7.64 2.90
C PRO A 160 0.14 -8.52 3.61
N ARG A 161 -0.36 -9.54 2.93
CA ARG A 161 -1.32 -10.52 3.45
C ARG A 161 -0.66 -11.66 4.18
N TYR A 162 0.62 -11.96 3.87
CA TYR A 162 1.30 -13.14 4.42
C TYR A 162 2.25 -12.75 5.54
N ASP A 163 2.29 -13.59 6.55
CA ASP A 163 3.39 -13.65 7.48
C ASP A 163 4.42 -14.65 6.95
N LEU A 164 5.51 -14.17 6.38
CA LEU A 164 6.54 -15.00 5.78
C LEU A 164 7.21 -15.93 6.80
N HIS A 165 7.38 -15.45 8.04
CA HIS A 165 8.00 -16.25 9.10
C HIS A 165 7.11 -17.43 9.44
N LEU A 166 5.84 -17.18 9.69
CA LEU A 166 4.83 -18.21 9.95
C LEU A 166 4.69 -19.17 8.76
N MET A 167 4.53 -18.66 7.53
CA MET A 167 4.35 -19.50 6.34
C MET A 167 5.53 -20.43 6.11
N ASN A 168 6.75 -19.95 6.28
CA ASN A 168 7.95 -20.78 6.18
C ASN A 168 8.00 -21.84 7.29
N ALA A 169 7.65 -21.48 8.53
CA ALA A 169 7.68 -22.40 9.66
C ALA A 169 6.73 -23.59 9.48
N ILE A 170 5.55 -23.35 8.92
CA ILE A 170 4.56 -24.43 8.66
C ILE A 170 4.78 -25.16 7.32
N GLY A 171 5.75 -24.71 6.50
CA GLY A 171 6.03 -25.25 5.18
C GLY A 171 4.93 -24.96 4.16
N ALA A 172 4.26 -23.80 4.28
CA ALA A 172 3.26 -23.36 3.31
C ALA A 172 3.93 -22.72 2.10
N SER A 173 3.44 -23.07 0.90
CA SER A 173 3.84 -22.41 -0.33
C SER A 173 3.11 -21.07 -0.48
N ILE A 174 3.85 -20.03 -0.82
CA ILE A 174 3.31 -18.69 -1.05
C ILE A 174 3.83 -18.13 -2.38
N THR A 175 2.98 -17.39 -3.07
CA THR A 175 3.38 -16.69 -4.29
C THR A 175 3.98 -15.33 -3.95
N CYS A 176 5.29 -15.18 -4.12
CA CYS A 176 5.96 -13.90 -4.00
C CYS A 176 5.51 -12.95 -5.11
N SER A 177 5.24 -11.70 -4.77
CA SER A 177 4.82 -10.68 -5.72
C SER A 177 5.78 -9.49 -5.67
N ASN A 178 6.49 -9.28 -6.78
CA ASN A 178 7.33 -8.10 -7.01
C ASN A 178 6.62 -7.13 -7.96
N GLY A 179 5.40 -6.73 -7.61
CA GLY A 179 4.59 -5.84 -8.45
C GLY A 179 5.29 -4.53 -8.82
N PHE A 180 6.20 -4.06 -7.99
CA PHE A 180 6.99 -2.86 -8.24
C PHE A 180 7.87 -2.95 -9.50
N VAL A 181 8.28 -4.15 -9.90
CA VAL A 181 9.09 -4.35 -11.13
C VAL A 181 8.30 -3.93 -12.38
N TYR A 182 7.01 -4.19 -12.40
CA TYR A 182 6.16 -3.74 -13.50
C TYR A 182 6.07 -2.22 -13.58
N ALA A 183 5.84 -1.55 -12.44
CA ALA A 183 5.80 -0.09 -12.40
C ALA A 183 7.14 0.51 -12.83
N PHE A 184 8.24 -0.02 -12.34
CA PHE A 184 9.59 0.42 -12.69
C PHE A 184 9.84 0.35 -14.21
N ASN A 185 9.59 -0.81 -14.82
CA ASN A 185 9.81 -0.99 -16.25
C ASN A 185 8.86 -0.16 -17.13
N ILE A 186 7.59 -0.01 -16.71
CA ILE A 186 6.64 0.87 -17.40
C ILE A 186 7.12 2.32 -17.36
N LEU A 187 7.62 2.80 -16.21
CA LEU A 187 8.18 4.15 -16.08
C LEU A 187 9.41 4.36 -16.97
N ILE A 188 10.32 3.37 -17.05
CA ILE A 188 11.45 3.42 -17.99
C ILE A 188 10.95 3.51 -19.45
N GLN A 189 9.92 2.74 -19.83
CA GLN A 189 9.32 2.81 -21.16
C GLN A 189 8.63 4.14 -21.43
N MET A 190 8.13 4.82 -20.39
CA MET A 190 7.58 6.18 -20.49
C MET A 190 8.66 7.25 -20.63
N GLY A 191 9.93 6.91 -20.48
CA GLY A 191 11.08 7.82 -20.53
C GLY A 191 11.45 8.44 -19.18
N ALA A 192 10.83 7.98 -18.08
CA ALA A 192 11.18 8.42 -16.74
C ALA A 192 12.46 7.74 -16.23
N LEU A 193 13.11 8.33 -15.23
CA LEU A 193 14.27 7.78 -14.51
C LEU A 193 13.88 7.50 -13.06
N PRO A 194 13.13 6.40 -12.78
CA PRO A 194 12.61 6.11 -11.45
C PRO A 194 13.74 5.69 -10.49
N GLN A 195 13.66 6.21 -9.27
CA GLN A 195 14.48 5.77 -8.15
C GLN A 195 13.66 4.84 -7.26
N VAL A 196 14.24 3.74 -6.80
CA VAL A 196 13.59 2.78 -5.91
C VAL A 196 14.30 2.76 -4.56
N THR A 197 13.53 2.97 -3.50
CA THR A 197 14.01 2.84 -2.11
C THR A 197 13.11 1.83 -1.39
N TYR A 198 13.73 0.92 -0.63
CA TYR A 198 12.97 -0.06 0.15
C TYR A 198 12.88 0.37 1.61
N PHE A 199 11.72 0.13 2.20
CA PHE A 199 11.52 0.27 3.63
C PHE A 199 10.63 -0.84 4.17
N GLU A 200 10.72 -1.11 5.47
CA GLU A 200 9.93 -2.14 6.14
C GLU A 200 8.92 -1.49 7.08
N SER A 201 7.69 -1.98 7.02
CA SER A 201 6.63 -1.60 7.96
C SER A 201 6.36 -2.78 8.89
N PRO A 202 6.57 -2.62 10.21
CA PRO A 202 6.20 -3.65 11.17
C PRO A 202 4.68 -3.77 11.25
N ARG A 203 4.21 -4.98 11.44
CA ARG A 203 2.79 -5.28 11.65
C ARG A 203 2.64 -6.32 12.74
N ARG A 204 1.85 -6.03 13.74
CA ARG A 204 1.42 -6.97 14.77
C ARG A 204 -0.02 -7.33 14.51
N ASP A 205 -0.28 -8.62 14.34
CA ASP A 205 -1.63 -9.15 14.24
C ASP A 205 -2.01 -9.66 15.65
N THR A 206 -3.18 -9.26 16.15
CA THR A 206 -3.65 -9.61 17.50
C THR A 206 -4.99 -10.34 17.41
N PHE A 207 -5.25 -11.24 18.33
CA PHE A 207 -6.43 -12.10 18.36
C PHE A 207 -6.85 -12.43 19.82
N ASP A 208 -8.09 -12.88 20.02
CA ASP A 208 -8.65 -13.06 21.36
C ASP A 208 -8.59 -14.51 21.87
N SER A 209 -8.37 -15.48 20.99
CA SER A 209 -8.20 -16.89 21.34
C SER A 209 -7.37 -17.61 20.28
N LEU A 210 -6.91 -18.82 20.59
CA LEU A 210 -6.22 -19.70 19.62
C LEU A 210 -7.08 -19.89 18.36
N GLU A 211 -8.37 -20.16 18.52
CA GLU A 211 -9.30 -20.38 17.41
C GLU A 211 -9.45 -19.15 16.54
N ALA A 212 -9.53 -17.95 17.15
CA ALA A 212 -9.58 -16.68 16.43
C ALA A 212 -8.28 -16.46 15.64
N GLY A 213 -7.12 -16.74 16.26
CA GLY A 213 -5.82 -16.68 15.60
C GLY A 213 -5.73 -17.63 14.41
N VAL A 214 -6.12 -18.91 14.59
CA VAL A 214 -6.16 -19.88 13.49
C VAL A 214 -7.08 -19.42 12.37
N ALA A 215 -8.28 -18.92 12.68
CA ALA A 215 -9.22 -18.42 11.69
C ALA A 215 -8.67 -17.21 10.91
N ASP A 216 -7.95 -16.30 11.56
CA ASP A 216 -7.36 -15.13 10.92
C ASP A 216 -6.15 -15.50 10.05
N PHE A 217 -5.23 -16.31 10.55
CA PHE A 217 -4.04 -16.69 9.81
C PHE A 217 -4.34 -17.74 8.71
N SER A 218 -5.38 -18.56 8.84
CA SER A 218 -5.80 -19.46 7.76
C SER A 218 -6.19 -18.74 6.47
N ARG A 219 -6.66 -17.49 6.56
CA ARG A 219 -6.94 -16.63 5.40
C ARG A 219 -5.67 -16.24 4.62
N MET A 220 -4.49 -16.48 5.19
CA MET A 220 -3.21 -16.27 4.52
C MET A 220 -2.80 -17.49 3.69
N LEU A 221 -3.40 -18.67 3.94
CA LEU A 221 -3.11 -19.86 3.17
C LEU A 221 -3.68 -19.73 1.75
N GLU A 222 -2.82 -19.93 0.76
CA GLU A 222 -3.24 -20.03 -0.64
C GLU A 222 -3.78 -21.44 -0.92
N HIS A 223 -4.52 -21.56 -2.03
CA HIS A 223 -4.97 -22.88 -2.50
C HIS A 223 -3.78 -23.85 -2.62
N GLY A 224 -3.98 -25.07 -2.18
CA GLY A 224 -2.95 -26.10 -2.13
C GLY A 224 -2.18 -26.16 -0.81
N ASN A 225 -2.59 -25.38 0.20
CA ASN A 225 -2.03 -25.41 1.56
C ASN A 225 -3.08 -25.83 2.61
N GLU A 226 -4.18 -26.45 2.19
CA GLU A 226 -5.26 -26.87 3.08
C GLU A 226 -4.80 -27.90 4.12
N ASP A 227 -3.80 -28.70 3.77
CA ASP A 227 -3.14 -29.67 4.65
C ASP A 227 -2.27 -29.04 5.75
N LYS A 228 -2.07 -27.74 5.74
CA LYS A 228 -1.24 -27.01 6.71
C LYS A 228 -1.99 -26.48 7.93
N ILE A 229 -3.32 -26.64 7.98
CA ILE A 229 -4.16 -26.06 9.06
C ILE A 229 -3.74 -26.59 10.44
N ASP A 230 -3.46 -27.88 10.59
CA ASP A 230 -3.04 -28.44 11.88
C ASP A 230 -1.67 -27.89 12.30
N ARG A 231 -0.72 -27.79 11.37
CA ARG A 231 0.60 -27.17 11.65
C ARG A 231 0.46 -25.69 11.99
N LEU A 232 -0.48 -24.98 11.35
CA LEU A 232 -0.78 -23.59 11.67
C LEU A 232 -1.29 -23.46 13.11
N ARG A 233 -2.21 -24.33 13.52
CA ARG A 233 -2.74 -24.38 14.88
C ARG A 233 -1.64 -24.64 15.90
N ASP A 234 -0.81 -25.66 15.66
CA ASP A 234 0.29 -26.01 16.54
C ASP A 234 1.30 -24.88 16.67
N TYR A 235 1.63 -24.24 15.55
CA TYR A 235 2.52 -23.08 15.53
C TYR A 235 1.96 -21.92 16.36
N ILE A 236 0.70 -21.55 16.14
CA ILE A 236 0.07 -20.46 16.90
C ILE A 236 0.02 -20.80 18.39
N ALA A 237 -0.35 -22.03 18.75
CA ALA A 237 -0.38 -22.47 20.15
C ALA A 237 0.98 -22.38 20.85
N GLN A 238 2.07 -22.66 20.13
CA GLN A 238 3.45 -22.61 20.66
C GLN A 238 4.02 -21.17 20.72
N HIS A 239 3.58 -20.27 19.83
CA HIS A 239 4.16 -18.93 19.65
C HIS A 239 3.23 -17.79 20.08
N MET A 240 2.00 -18.09 20.57
CA MET A 240 1.12 -17.05 21.08
C MET A 240 1.56 -16.60 22.48
N ILE A 241 1.62 -15.29 22.64
CA ILE A 241 1.95 -14.64 23.92
C ILE A 241 0.85 -13.62 24.26
N GLU A 242 0.77 -13.24 25.52
CA GLU A 242 -0.12 -12.17 25.95
C GLU A 242 0.27 -10.86 25.29
N ASN A 243 -0.73 -10.10 24.80
CA ASN A 243 -0.52 -8.79 24.23
C ASN A 243 -0.54 -7.74 25.34
N PRO A 244 0.58 -7.04 25.63
CA PRO A 244 0.63 -6.01 26.67
C PRO A 244 -0.25 -4.79 26.36
N HIS A 245 -0.74 -4.64 25.14
CA HIS A 245 -1.60 -3.56 24.66
C HIS A 245 -3.04 -4.03 24.38
N ALA A 246 -3.46 -5.15 24.98
CA ALA A 246 -4.81 -5.67 24.82
C ALA A 246 -5.87 -4.63 25.20
N GLY A 247 -6.88 -4.44 24.34
CA GLY A 247 -7.94 -3.45 24.53
C GLY A 247 -7.57 -2.02 24.11
N GLU A 248 -6.29 -1.69 23.94
CA GLU A 248 -5.87 -0.38 23.40
C GLU A 248 -6.22 -0.27 21.91
N PRO A 249 -6.47 0.95 21.41
CA PRO A 249 -6.71 1.15 19.97
C PRO A 249 -5.50 0.68 19.14
N GLY A 250 -5.72 -0.22 18.19
CA GLY A 250 -4.72 -0.61 17.20
C GLY A 250 -4.65 0.40 16.04
N SER A 251 -3.76 0.15 15.08
CA SER A 251 -3.50 1.02 13.92
C SER A 251 -4.73 1.31 13.02
N LYS A 252 -5.84 0.63 13.26
CA LYS A 252 -7.13 0.85 12.59
C LYS A 252 -8.22 1.36 13.55
N GLY A 253 -7.83 1.75 14.76
CA GLY A 253 -8.78 2.17 15.81
C GLY A 253 -9.65 1.04 16.37
N VAL A 254 -9.40 -0.22 15.97
CA VAL A 254 -10.05 -1.40 16.55
C VAL A 254 -9.25 -1.82 17.79
N PRO A 255 -9.91 -2.16 18.92
CA PRO A 255 -9.19 -2.67 20.10
C PRO A 255 -8.32 -3.86 19.72
N GLN A 256 -7.09 -3.87 20.26
CA GLN A 256 -6.16 -4.97 20.07
C GLN A 256 -6.63 -6.20 20.85
N GLY A 257 -6.48 -7.37 20.25
CA GLY A 257 -6.82 -8.65 20.87
C GLY A 257 -5.90 -9.01 22.05
N ARG A 258 -6.32 -9.98 22.85
CA ARG A 258 -5.64 -10.43 24.08
C ARG A 258 -4.28 -11.08 23.83
N TYR A 259 -4.08 -11.67 22.65
CA TYR A 259 -2.89 -12.41 22.28
C TYR A 259 -2.28 -11.88 20.99
N MET A 260 -1.00 -12.13 20.80
CA MET A 260 -0.25 -11.89 19.57
C MET A 260 0.80 -13.01 19.40
N LEU A 261 1.44 -13.07 18.23
CA LEU A 261 2.61 -13.93 18.05
C LEU A 261 3.86 -13.27 18.66
N ASP A 262 4.81 -14.11 19.12
CA ASP A 262 6.09 -13.70 19.73
C ASP A 262 7.05 -12.99 18.75
N HIS A 263 6.69 -12.94 17.47
CA HIS A 263 7.45 -12.21 16.44
C HIS A 263 6.63 -11.08 15.80
N VAL A 264 7.33 -10.18 15.11
CA VAL A 264 6.73 -9.07 14.39
C VAL A 264 6.77 -9.36 12.89
N ARG A 265 5.60 -9.39 12.26
CA ARG A 265 5.51 -9.46 10.81
C ARG A 265 6.06 -8.19 10.18
N LYS A 266 6.94 -8.32 9.20
CA LYS A 266 7.50 -7.20 8.45
C LYS A 266 6.98 -7.23 7.02
N VAL A 267 6.43 -6.11 6.58
CA VAL A 267 6.02 -5.91 5.19
C VAL A 267 7.03 -5.00 4.52
N ARG A 268 7.66 -5.49 3.45
CA ARG A 268 8.63 -4.71 2.67
C ARG A 268 7.92 -3.98 1.53
N TRP A 269 8.19 -2.70 1.44
CA TRP A 269 7.63 -1.80 0.42
C TRP A 269 8.74 -1.28 -0.48
N ALA A 270 8.44 -1.18 -1.77
CA ALA A 270 9.23 -0.41 -2.73
C ALA A 270 8.57 0.96 -2.89
N PHE A 271 9.25 2.00 -2.49
CA PHE A 271 8.93 3.38 -2.79
C PHE A 271 9.62 3.73 -4.11
N ILE A 272 8.84 4.05 -5.14
CA ILE A 272 9.31 4.40 -6.46
C ILE A 272 8.99 5.87 -6.67
N ALA A 273 10.00 6.70 -6.90
CA ALA A 273 9.83 8.12 -7.18
C ALA A 273 10.51 8.52 -8.48
N TRP A 274 9.92 9.48 -9.19
CA TRP A 274 10.46 10.02 -10.43
C TRP A 274 10.08 11.48 -10.61
N GLU A 275 10.82 12.17 -11.48
CA GLU A 275 10.44 13.49 -11.96
C GLU A 275 9.54 13.32 -13.20
N PRO A 276 8.43 14.08 -13.30
CA PRO A 276 7.50 13.94 -14.43
C PRO A 276 8.18 14.13 -15.77
N VAL A 277 7.97 13.20 -16.68
CA VAL A 277 8.49 13.31 -18.07
C VAL A 277 7.81 14.47 -18.81
N SER A 278 6.56 14.77 -18.44
CA SER A 278 5.76 15.84 -19.04
C SER A 278 6.21 17.25 -18.62
N SER A 279 6.98 17.41 -17.54
CA SER A 279 7.49 18.70 -17.07
C SER A 279 8.55 19.34 -17.97
N GLY A 280 9.09 18.58 -18.91
CA GLY A 280 10.06 19.06 -19.92
C GLY A 280 9.43 19.69 -21.17
N ARG A 281 8.13 19.91 -21.22
CA ARG A 281 7.48 20.66 -22.33
C ARG A 281 7.36 22.14 -21.94
N PRO A 282 7.93 23.04 -22.79
CA PRO A 282 7.83 24.49 -22.60
C PRO A 282 6.38 24.97 -22.65
#